data_382b7f515639d0c6c44cc430960b89ba
#
_entry.id   382b7f515639d0c6c44cc430960b89ba
#
_cell.length_a   1.000
_cell.length_b   1.000
_cell.length_c   1.000
_cell.angle_alpha   90.00
_cell.angle_beta   90.00
_cell.angle_gamma   90.00
#
_symmetry.space_group_name_H-M   'P 1'
#
loop_
_entity.id
_entity.type
_entity.pdbx_description
1 polymer ?
#
loop_
_entity_poly.entity_id
_entity_poly.type
_entity_poly.pdbx_seq_one_letter_code
_entity_poly.pdbx_strand_id
1 'polypeptide(L)'
;MIVSADKNMRFYSSANLKQWEYMSEFGEGFGPQPNQFECPDFIQLPVDGDRTRMKWVMIVNINPGFVYGGSGTMYFTGDFDGHQFVCDTKPEVVKWLDWGERSLCHCLFLEYRRPCHCRTLDEQLAVC
;
A
#
# COMPACT_ATOMS: atom_id res chain seq x y z
N MET A 1 6.63 -9.50 6.64
CA MET A 1 5.89 -9.86 5.41
C MET A 1 4.47 -9.36 5.51
N ILE A 2 3.91 -8.85 4.41
CA ILE A 2 2.50 -8.50 4.30
C ILE A 2 1.81 -9.44 3.30
N VAL A 3 0.57 -9.86 3.59
CA VAL A 3 -0.19 -10.80 2.77
C VAL A 3 -1.63 -10.33 2.67
N SER A 4 -2.19 -10.37 1.47
CA SER A 4 -3.62 -10.17 1.25
C SER A 4 -4.43 -11.33 1.86
N ALA A 5 -5.44 -11.01 2.64
CA ALA A 5 -6.33 -11.98 3.26
C ALA A 5 -7.76 -11.39 3.34
N ASP A 6 -8.55 -11.65 2.32
CA ASP A 6 -9.89 -11.08 2.15
C ASP A 6 -9.86 -9.54 2.17
N LYS A 7 -10.51 -8.95 3.15
CA LYS A 7 -10.62 -7.50 3.33
C LYS A 7 -9.49 -6.91 4.16
N ASN A 8 -8.52 -7.72 4.56
CA ASN A 8 -7.40 -7.31 5.38
C ASN A 8 -6.06 -7.61 4.73
N MET A 9 -5.08 -6.80 5.08
CA MET A 9 -3.67 -7.06 4.92
C MET A 9 -3.14 -7.59 6.24
N ARG A 10 -2.63 -8.83 6.26
CA ARG A 10 -2.05 -9.45 7.44
C ARG A 10 -0.55 -9.27 7.49
N PHE A 11 -0.07 -8.87 8.63
CA PHE A 11 1.34 -8.70 8.91
C PHE A 11 1.90 -9.92 9.63
N TYR A 12 3.06 -10.37 9.17
CA TYR A 12 3.79 -11.49 9.75
C TYR A 12 5.25 -11.10 9.96
N SER A 13 5.83 -11.56 11.07
CA SER A 13 7.26 -11.48 11.36
C SER A 13 7.93 -12.84 11.18
N SER A 14 9.22 -12.85 10.91
CA SER A 14 10.03 -14.05 10.88
C SER A 14 11.49 -13.72 11.14
N ALA A 15 12.13 -14.48 12.03
CA ALA A 15 13.56 -14.36 12.29
C ALA A 15 14.43 -15.11 11.24
N ASN A 16 13.86 -16.06 10.50
CA ASN A 16 14.61 -16.97 9.62
C ASN A 16 13.99 -17.16 8.24
N LEU A 17 12.93 -16.43 7.90
CA LEU A 17 12.15 -16.51 6.66
C LEU A 17 11.53 -17.90 6.38
N LYS A 18 11.51 -18.79 7.36
CA LYS A 18 10.94 -20.14 7.27
C LYS A 18 9.74 -20.33 8.19
N GLN A 19 9.78 -19.74 9.36
CA GLN A 19 8.69 -19.74 10.34
C GLN A 19 8.18 -18.32 10.48
N TRP A 20 6.87 -18.16 10.37
CA TRP A 20 6.19 -16.88 10.36
C TRP A 20 5.18 -16.81 11.49
N GLU A 21 5.23 -15.71 12.21
CA GLU A 21 4.30 -15.41 13.31
C GLU A 21 3.36 -14.31 12.89
N TYR A 22 2.07 -14.53 13.09
CA TYR A 22 1.06 -13.49 12.87
C TYR A 22 1.25 -12.36 13.89
N MET A 23 1.17 -11.13 13.40
CA MET A 23 1.33 -9.94 14.23
C MET A 23 0.03 -9.17 14.34
N SER A 24 -0.50 -8.69 13.22
CA SER A 24 -1.66 -7.82 13.16
C SER A 24 -2.29 -7.85 11.77
N GLU A 25 -3.43 -7.17 11.64
CA GLU A 25 -4.05 -6.94 10.34
C GLU A 25 -4.60 -5.51 10.25
N PHE A 26 -4.77 -5.05 9.01
CA PHE A 26 -5.35 -3.76 8.67
C PHE A 26 -6.15 -3.86 7.38
N GLY A 27 -7.28 -3.18 7.30
CA GLY A 27 -8.00 -2.98 6.04
C GLY A 27 -9.51 -3.03 6.14
N GLU A 28 -10.08 -3.95 6.90
CA GLU A 28 -11.52 -4.08 6.98
C GLU A 28 -12.20 -2.77 7.40
N GLY A 29 -13.17 -2.32 6.60
CA GLY A 29 -13.88 -1.06 6.79
C GLY A 29 -13.17 0.18 6.20
N PHE A 30 -11.96 0.06 5.67
CA PHE A 30 -11.22 1.17 5.06
C PHE A 30 -11.42 1.19 3.54
N GLY A 31 -12.09 2.25 3.05
CA GLY A 31 -12.38 2.43 1.62
C GLY A 31 -13.38 1.42 1.05
N PRO A 32 -13.57 1.42 -0.27
CA PRO A 32 -14.46 0.47 -0.94
C PRO A 32 -13.83 -0.92 -0.94
N GLN A 33 -14.59 -1.92 -0.49
CA GLN A 33 -14.15 -3.31 -0.36
C GLN A 33 -15.22 -4.26 -0.90
N PRO A 34 -15.54 -4.22 -2.19
CA PRO A 34 -16.53 -5.13 -2.77
C PRO A 34 -16.02 -6.58 -2.75
N ASN A 35 -14.72 -6.76 -2.87
CA ASN A 35 -14.01 -8.03 -2.82
C ASN A 35 -12.81 -7.92 -1.86
N GLN A 36 -11.76 -8.69 -2.13
CA GLN A 36 -10.51 -8.67 -1.38
C GLN A 36 -9.60 -7.53 -1.83
N PHE A 37 -8.67 -7.13 -0.99
CA PHE A 37 -7.50 -6.37 -1.37
C PHE A 37 -6.49 -7.29 -2.09
N GLU A 38 -5.78 -6.74 -3.07
CA GLU A 38 -4.82 -7.48 -3.89
C GLU A 38 -3.48 -6.75 -3.99
N CYS A 39 -2.43 -7.47 -4.34
CA CYS A 39 -1.10 -6.95 -4.66
C CYS A 39 -0.58 -5.89 -3.65
N PRO A 40 -0.46 -6.23 -2.35
CA PRO A 40 -0.04 -5.24 -1.36
C PRO A 40 1.43 -4.88 -1.49
N ASP A 41 1.72 -3.57 -1.46
CA ASP A 41 3.06 -3.04 -1.18
C ASP A 41 3.04 -2.28 0.14
N PHE A 42 4.13 -2.39 0.91
CA PHE A 42 4.25 -1.71 2.20
C PHE A 42 5.66 -1.16 2.38
N ILE A 43 5.79 0.15 2.26
CA ILE A 43 7.09 0.84 2.21
C ILE A 43 7.10 2.08 3.10
N GLN A 44 8.29 2.54 3.44
CA GLN A 44 8.48 3.79 4.16
C GLN A 44 8.99 4.87 3.21
N LEU A 45 8.30 6.00 3.14
CA LEU A 45 8.61 7.11 2.26
C LEU A 45 8.79 8.43 3.04
N PRO A 46 9.66 9.33 2.56
CA PRO A 46 9.80 10.66 3.11
C PRO A 46 8.57 11.52 2.81
N VAL A 47 8.14 12.32 3.77
CA VAL A 47 7.06 13.31 3.59
C VAL A 47 7.67 14.55 2.95
N ASP A 48 7.12 14.97 1.80
CA ASP A 48 7.57 16.16 1.05
C ASP A 48 9.08 16.15 0.75
N GLY A 49 9.65 14.96 0.53
CA GLY A 49 11.10 14.81 0.30
C GLY A 49 11.97 14.91 1.56
N ASP A 50 11.40 15.24 2.70
CA ASP A 50 12.11 15.38 3.97
C ASP A 50 12.38 14.01 4.61
N ARG A 51 13.61 13.52 4.51
CA ARG A 51 14.05 12.23 5.05
C ARG A 51 14.08 12.17 6.59
N THR A 52 13.86 13.27 7.27
CA THR A 52 13.72 13.29 8.73
C THR A 52 12.28 13.00 9.15
N ARG A 53 11.33 13.10 8.22
CA ARG A 53 9.91 12.84 8.40
C ARG A 53 9.47 11.69 7.50
N MET A 54 9.46 10.49 8.04
CA MET A 54 9.10 9.28 7.29
C MET A 54 7.67 8.85 7.64
N LYS A 55 6.93 8.36 6.64
CA LYS A 55 5.63 7.71 6.83
C LYS A 55 5.61 6.35 6.15
N TRP A 56 4.87 5.44 6.74
CA TRP A 56 4.57 4.17 6.09
C TRP A 56 3.42 4.36 5.10
N VAL A 57 3.58 3.78 3.94
CA VAL A 57 2.59 3.79 2.86
C VAL A 57 2.26 2.36 2.51
N MET A 58 0.99 2.03 2.62
CA MET A 58 0.44 0.76 2.17
C MET A 58 -0.32 1.00 0.87
N ILE A 59 0.02 0.27 -0.17
CA ILE A 59 -0.64 0.32 -1.47
C ILE A 59 -1.39 -0.99 -1.68
N VAL A 60 -2.61 -0.91 -2.16
CA VAL A 60 -3.46 -2.07 -2.42
C VAL A 60 -4.28 -1.87 -3.68
N ASN A 61 -4.56 -2.96 -4.37
CA ASN A 61 -5.46 -2.97 -5.50
C ASN A 61 -6.82 -3.53 -5.09
N ILE A 62 -7.86 -3.07 -5.77
CA ILE A 62 -9.22 -3.61 -5.69
C ILE A 62 -9.77 -3.91 -7.08
N ASN A 63 -10.58 -4.97 -7.18
CA ASN A 63 -11.26 -5.33 -8.42
C ASN A 63 -12.57 -6.11 -8.13
N PRO A 64 -13.75 -5.55 -8.49
CA PRO A 64 -14.02 -4.17 -8.89
C PRO A 64 -13.98 -3.20 -7.70
N GLY A 65 -14.38 -1.95 -7.90
CA GLY A 65 -14.61 -1.01 -6.79
C GLY A 65 -14.06 0.39 -7.02
N PHE A 66 -13.40 0.63 -8.16
CA PHE A 66 -12.97 1.96 -8.53
C PHE A 66 -14.18 2.88 -8.82
N VAL A 67 -14.05 4.17 -8.52
CA VAL A 67 -15.13 5.16 -8.61
C VAL A 67 -15.73 5.30 -10.02
N TYR A 68 -14.95 5.03 -11.06
CA TYR A 68 -15.41 5.03 -12.46
C TYR A 68 -15.66 3.62 -13.01
N GLY A 69 -15.67 2.60 -12.16
CA GLY A 69 -15.81 1.19 -12.51
C GLY A 69 -14.49 0.48 -12.76
N GLY A 70 -14.51 -0.86 -12.70
CA GLY A 70 -13.33 -1.68 -12.88
C GLY A 70 -12.43 -1.72 -11.66
N SER A 71 -11.14 -1.92 -11.90
CA SER A 71 -10.10 -2.00 -10.87
C SER A 71 -9.53 -0.64 -10.52
N GLY A 72 -8.97 -0.52 -9.33
CA GLY A 72 -8.29 0.68 -8.89
C GLY A 72 -7.21 0.38 -7.87
N THR A 73 -6.27 1.31 -7.74
CA THR A 73 -5.20 1.25 -6.75
C THR A 73 -5.40 2.34 -5.71
N MET A 74 -5.50 1.93 -4.46
CA MET A 74 -5.60 2.82 -3.31
C MET A 74 -4.31 2.82 -2.51
N TYR A 75 -4.11 3.86 -1.71
CA TYR A 75 -3.04 3.89 -0.73
C TYR A 75 -3.50 4.44 0.60
N PHE A 76 -2.85 3.97 1.65
CA PHE A 76 -3.02 4.41 3.03
C PHE A 76 -1.68 4.90 3.57
N THR A 77 -1.70 6.02 4.27
CA THR A 77 -0.53 6.55 4.98
C THR A 77 -0.72 6.38 6.47
N GLY A 78 0.37 6.13 7.19
CA GLY A 78 0.28 5.94 8.64
C GLY A 78 1.61 5.68 9.30
N ASP A 79 1.53 5.25 10.54
CA ASP A 79 2.67 4.85 11.35
C ASP A 79 2.66 3.33 11.56
N PHE A 80 3.84 2.73 11.62
CA PHE A 80 4.01 1.31 11.91
C PHE A 80 5.09 1.13 12.98
N ASP A 81 4.73 0.55 14.08
CA ASP A 81 5.59 0.36 15.24
C ASP A 81 6.45 -0.93 15.17
N GLY A 82 6.41 -1.63 14.05
CA GLY A 82 7.02 -2.93 13.85
C GLY A 82 6.06 -4.09 14.12
N HIS A 83 4.87 -3.81 14.63
CA HIS A 83 3.84 -4.80 14.93
C HIS A 83 2.49 -4.45 14.29
N GLN A 84 2.03 -3.22 14.43
CA GLN A 84 0.72 -2.76 13.98
C GLN A 84 0.83 -1.50 13.12
N PHE A 85 0.04 -1.45 12.04
CA PHE A 85 -0.14 -0.26 11.22
C PHE A 85 -1.33 0.55 11.72
N VAL A 86 -1.11 1.86 11.94
CA VAL A 86 -2.14 2.81 12.33
C VAL A 86 -2.29 3.85 11.24
N CYS A 87 -3.44 3.86 10.57
CA CYS A 87 -3.73 4.77 9.46
C CYS A 87 -3.96 6.20 9.95
N ASP A 88 -3.39 7.19 9.24
CA ASP A 88 -3.55 8.63 9.53
C ASP A 88 -4.96 9.15 9.24
N THR A 89 -5.70 8.46 8.37
CA THR A 89 -7.01 8.91 7.90
C THR A 89 -8.14 8.04 8.43
N LYS A 90 -9.33 8.63 8.46
CA LYS A 90 -10.55 7.89 8.81
C LYS A 90 -10.90 6.87 7.72
N PRO A 91 -11.66 5.83 8.07
CA PRO A 91 -12.04 4.76 7.14
C PRO A 91 -12.76 5.23 5.86
N GLU A 92 -13.50 6.33 5.94
CA GLU A 92 -14.28 6.87 4.83
C GLU A 92 -13.43 7.64 3.81
N VAL A 93 -12.18 7.97 4.18
CA VAL A 93 -11.27 8.74 3.31
C VAL A 93 -10.55 7.79 2.38
N VAL A 94 -10.89 7.86 1.11
CA VAL A 94 -10.25 7.05 0.06
C VAL A 94 -9.23 7.90 -0.68
N LYS A 95 -7.99 7.40 -0.75
CA LYS A 95 -6.92 7.99 -1.56
C LYS A 95 -6.61 7.05 -2.71
N TRP A 96 -6.81 7.54 -3.92
CA TRP A 96 -6.49 6.80 -5.14
C TRP A 96 -5.07 7.14 -5.60
N LEU A 97 -4.29 6.11 -5.89
CA LEU A 97 -2.94 6.27 -6.44
C LEU A 97 -2.99 6.61 -7.93
N ASP A 98 -3.99 6.04 -8.62
CA ASP A 98 -4.21 6.25 -10.04
C ASP A 98 -5.71 6.49 -10.32
N TRP A 99 -6.00 7.34 -11.30
CA TRP A 99 -7.35 7.69 -11.75
C TRP A 99 -7.69 7.12 -13.14
N GLY A 100 -6.85 6.23 -13.69
CA GLY A 100 -7.09 5.52 -14.94
C GLY A 100 -8.11 4.39 -14.78
N GLU A 101 -8.84 4.09 -15.87
CA GLU A 101 -9.90 3.06 -15.89
C GLU A 101 -9.40 1.62 -15.67
N ARG A 102 -8.08 1.38 -15.75
CA ARG A 102 -7.48 0.05 -15.65
C ARG A 102 -6.17 0.10 -14.87
N SER A 103 -6.28 0.25 -13.57
CA SER A 103 -5.14 0.16 -12.68
C SER A 103 -5.13 -1.21 -12.00
N LEU A 104 -4.23 -2.10 -12.42
CA LEU A 104 -4.03 -3.42 -11.81
C LEU A 104 -2.54 -3.62 -11.54
N CYS A 105 -2.22 -4.05 -10.33
CA CYS A 105 -0.88 -4.44 -9.90
C CYS A 105 0.19 -3.36 -10.14
N HIS A 106 0.10 -2.26 -9.40
CA HIS A 106 1.24 -1.36 -9.26
C HIS A 106 2.22 -1.98 -8.26
N CYS A 107 3.41 -2.30 -8.73
CA CYS A 107 4.53 -2.66 -7.86
C CYS A 107 5.45 -1.45 -7.72
N LEU A 108 5.77 -1.08 -6.48
CA LEU A 108 6.78 -0.07 -6.23
C LEU A 108 8.16 -0.72 -6.24
N PHE A 109 9.01 -0.29 -7.15
CA PHE A 109 10.42 -0.62 -7.10
C PHE A 109 11.16 0.46 -6.30
N LEU A 110 11.57 0.14 -5.09
CA LEU A 110 12.54 0.95 -4.37
C LEU A 110 13.86 0.86 -5.11
N GLU A 111 14.34 1.98 -5.60
CA GLU A 111 15.56 2.11 -6.38
C GLU A 111 16.77 1.61 -5.58
N TYR A 112 17.23 0.39 -5.89
CA TYR A 112 18.55 -0.06 -5.56
C TYR A 112 19.44 0.18 -6.78
N ARG A 113 19.88 1.43 -6.95
CA ARG A 113 20.96 1.89 -7.84
C ARG A 113 20.93 1.34 -9.29
N ARG A 114 19.84 1.53 -10.05
CA ARG A 114 19.91 1.60 -11.52
C ARG A 114 18.82 2.57 -12.04
N PRO A 115 19.10 3.40 -13.06
CA PRO A 115 18.09 4.31 -13.60
C PRO A 115 17.04 3.50 -14.36
N CYS A 116 15.90 3.28 -13.75
CA CYS A 116 14.68 2.91 -14.48
C CYS A 116 13.98 4.18 -14.93
N HIS A 117 13.55 4.21 -16.18
CA HIS A 117 12.70 5.28 -16.70
C HIS A 117 11.28 5.06 -16.16
N CYS A 118 11.06 5.41 -14.92
CA CYS A 118 9.74 5.41 -14.32
C CYS A 118 9.14 6.80 -14.39
N ARG A 119 7.87 6.91 -14.76
CA ARG A 119 7.16 8.18 -14.63
C ARG A 119 6.90 8.44 -13.15
N THR A 120 7.37 9.55 -12.67
CA THR A 120 7.07 10.04 -11.32
C THR A 120 5.68 10.65 -11.32
N LEU A 121 4.77 10.10 -10.52
CA LEU A 121 3.58 10.80 -10.05
C LEU A 121 3.99 11.53 -8.80
N ASP A 122 4.14 12.84 -8.89
CA ASP A 122 4.82 13.68 -7.90
C ASP A 122 6.25 13.19 -7.57
N GLU A 123 7.17 14.09 -7.30
CA GLU A 123 8.61 13.83 -7.09
C GLU A 123 8.95 12.79 -5.99
N GLN A 124 7.95 12.08 -5.45
CA GLN A 124 8.04 11.23 -4.26
C GLN A 124 7.68 9.75 -4.48
N LEU A 125 6.97 9.42 -5.55
CA LEU A 125 6.56 8.05 -5.86
C LEU A 125 7.03 7.71 -7.28
N ALA A 126 7.96 6.77 -7.41
CA ALA A 126 8.30 6.17 -8.70
C ALA A 126 7.43 4.93 -8.90
N VAL A 127 6.58 4.94 -9.91
CA VAL A 127 5.73 3.80 -10.32
C VAL A 127 6.26 3.27 -11.64
N CYS A 128 6.54 1.98 -11.70
CA CYS A 128 6.94 1.27 -12.92
C CYS A 128 5.75 0.60 -13.59
#